data_d00db87a253a15ae32fc84a01267d172
#
_entry.id   d00db87a253a15ae32fc84a01267d172
#
_cell.length_a   1.000
_cell.length_b   1.000
_cell.length_c   1.000
_cell.angle_alpha   90.00
_cell.angle_beta   90.00
_cell.angle_gamma   90.00
#
_symmetry.space_group_name_H-M   'P 1'
#
loop_
_entity.id
_entity.type
_entity.pdbx_description
1 polymer ?
#
loop_
_entity_poly.entity_id
_entity_poly.type
_entity_poly.pdbx_seq_one_letter_code
_entity_poly.pdbx_strand_id
1 'polypeptide(L)'
;KEITGAVSVISSETIEKLNPVRVESALQGQVAGVSVTSISGSPGSASSIRIRGITTNGNNNPLILVDGNVVEDLSVINPNDIESINVLKDATAGIYGVRAANGVILITTKSGRKNSDLKFDFSTYTGIQETTRTIPVLNATEYGALINESHAVGGEDIPFVDFATYGKGTNWQDEIFQTAPISNVNFSAAGGGEKSSYSFGTSYLTQDGIVGGSDANFNRFTGRASYDIDWTEKLKMTTTVIYVNTNTKTLTESTLGSVLFNALNMSPAMTVKDSNGDYTIAEGLGNEVINPVAQIENTYNDSKVNK
;
A
#
# COMPACT_ATOMS: atom_id res chain seq x y z
N LYS A 1 -24.29 -18.82 21.09
CA LYS A 1 -25.23 -18.01 20.28
C LYS A 1 -24.92 -18.35 18.82
N GLU A 2 -25.87 -19.04 18.17
CA GLU A 2 -25.75 -19.33 16.73
C GLU A 2 -25.82 -17.99 15.96
N ILE A 3 -24.82 -17.71 15.17
CA ILE A 3 -24.80 -16.56 14.26
C ILE A 3 -25.48 -17.02 12.97
N THR A 4 -26.72 -16.58 12.75
CA THR A 4 -27.53 -16.96 11.59
C THR A 4 -27.26 -16.13 10.32
N GLY A 5 -26.26 -15.24 10.33
CA GLY A 5 -25.91 -14.38 9.19
C GLY A 5 -24.62 -14.80 8.48
N ALA A 6 -24.42 -14.29 7.25
CA ALA A 6 -23.18 -14.50 6.49
C ALA A 6 -22.02 -13.72 7.10
N VAL A 7 -21.36 -14.31 8.10
CA VAL A 7 -20.17 -13.76 8.77
C VAL A 7 -18.94 -14.56 8.32
N SER A 8 -17.89 -13.86 7.96
CA SER A 8 -16.58 -14.46 7.71
C SER A 8 -15.59 -13.91 8.73
N VAL A 9 -14.78 -14.80 9.31
CA VAL A 9 -13.81 -14.46 10.36
C VAL A 9 -12.40 -14.77 9.86
N ILE A 10 -11.49 -13.82 10.02
CA ILE A 10 -10.06 -14.01 9.82
C ILE A 10 -9.39 -13.89 11.19
N SER A 11 -8.63 -14.91 11.56
CA SER A 11 -7.93 -14.97 12.84
C SER A 11 -6.57 -14.28 12.78
N SER A 12 -6.02 -13.93 13.95
CA SER A 12 -4.66 -13.40 14.09
C SER A 12 -3.61 -14.32 13.45
N GLU A 13 -3.75 -15.65 13.61
CA GLU A 13 -2.83 -16.62 13.01
C GLU A 13 -2.78 -16.52 11.48
N THR A 14 -3.93 -16.29 10.83
CA THR A 14 -3.98 -16.09 9.37
C THR A 14 -3.32 -14.77 8.98
N ILE A 15 -3.57 -13.71 9.74
CA ILE A 15 -2.97 -12.40 9.49
C ILE A 15 -1.46 -12.45 9.65
N GLU A 16 -0.97 -13.08 10.70
CA GLU A 16 0.47 -13.25 10.97
C GLU A 16 1.18 -14.05 9.87
N LYS A 17 0.56 -15.09 9.34
CA LYS A 17 1.11 -15.87 8.21
C LYS A 17 1.20 -15.07 6.91
N LEU A 18 0.28 -14.15 6.69
CA LEU A 18 0.24 -13.30 5.49
C LEU A 18 1.25 -12.14 5.56
N ASN A 19 1.66 -11.73 6.75
CA ASN A 19 2.52 -10.57 7.00
C ASN A 19 2.12 -9.33 6.17
N PRO A 20 0.86 -8.89 6.19
CA PRO A 20 0.40 -7.82 5.33
C PRO A 20 0.95 -6.47 5.80
N VAL A 21 1.32 -5.60 4.86
CA VAL A 21 1.72 -4.21 5.14
C VAL A 21 0.55 -3.41 5.71
N ARG A 22 -0.66 -3.67 5.18
CA ARG A 22 -1.91 -3.02 5.55
C ARG A 22 -3.01 -4.04 5.84
N VAL A 23 -3.94 -3.64 6.68
CA VAL A 23 -5.08 -4.51 7.08
C VAL A 23 -5.93 -4.92 5.89
N GLU A 24 -6.10 -4.03 4.90
CA GLU A 24 -6.86 -4.33 3.68
C GLU A 24 -6.29 -5.54 2.93
N SER A 25 -4.96 -5.64 2.88
CA SER A 25 -4.28 -6.76 2.21
C SER A 25 -4.54 -8.10 2.89
N ALA A 26 -4.78 -8.10 4.21
CA ALA A 26 -5.16 -9.31 4.95
C ALA A 26 -6.54 -9.86 4.55
N LEU A 27 -7.40 -9.04 3.96
CA LEU A 27 -8.74 -9.45 3.49
C LEU A 27 -8.71 -10.07 2.10
N GLN A 28 -7.68 -9.76 1.31
CA GLN A 28 -7.59 -10.14 -0.10
C GLN A 28 -7.54 -11.67 -0.25
N GLY A 29 -8.51 -12.23 -0.98
CA GLY A 29 -8.61 -13.67 -1.22
C GLY A 29 -9.05 -14.51 0.00
N GLN A 30 -9.18 -13.92 1.20
CA GLN A 30 -9.54 -14.64 2.42
C GLN A 30 -11.04 -14.70 2.66
N VAL A 31 -11.81 -13.79 2.09
CA VAL A 31 -13.23 -13.64 2.36
C VAL A 31 -14.03 -13.66 1.06
N ALA A 32 -14.87 -14.68 0.86
CA ALA A 32 -15.75 -14.76 -0.30
C ALA A 32 -16.68 -13.54 -0.37
N GLY A 33 -16.82 -12.94 -1.57
CA GLY A 33 -17.65 -11.74 -1.80
C GLY A 33 -17.04 -10.44 -1.28
N VAL A 34 -15.77 -10.45 -0.88
CA VAL A 34 -14.97 -9.24 -0.62
C VAL A 34 -13.93 -9.09 -1.71
N SER A 35 -13.97 -7.97 -2.41
CA SER A 35 -12.96 -7.59 -3.39
C SER A 35 -12.06 -6.52 -2.78
N VAL A 36 -10.76 -6.76 -2.82
CA VAL A 36 -9.74 -5.80 -2.42
C VAL A 36 -8.90 -5.48 -3.64
N THR A 37 -8.91 -4.22 -4.04
CA THR A 37 -8.18 -3.76 -5.23
C THR A 37 -7.17 -2.72 -4.81
N SER A 38 -5.89 -2.96 -5.10
CA SER A 38 -4.85 -1.95 -4.94
C SER A 38 -5.07 -0.84 -5.97
N ILE A 39 -5.07 0.41 -5.52
CA ILE A 39 -5.25 1.58 -6.37
C ILE A 39 -3.92 1.98 -7.00
N SER A 40 -2.83 1.70 -6.32
CA SER A 40 -1.49 2.09 -6.67
C SER A 40 -0.48 1.03 -6.23
N GLY A 41 0.70 1.03 -6.86
CA GLY A 41 1.88 0.25 -6.45
C GLY A 41 2.80 0.99 -5.47
N SER A 42 2.50 2.23 -5.10
CA SER A 42 3.29 3.01 -4.16
C SER A 42 3.36 2.37 -2.78
N PRO A 43 4.49 2.54 -2.09
CA PRO A 43 4.65 2.07 -0.72
C PRO A 43 3.55 2.59 0.20
N GLY A 44 2.97 1.70 1.01
CA GLY A 44 1.94 2.05 1.97
C GLY A 44 0.60 2.52 1.39
N SER A 45 0.39 2.42 0.06
CA SER A 45 -0.84 2.85 -0.58
C SER A 45 -2.06 2.07 -0.08
N ALA A 46 -3.19 2.77 0.06
CA ALA A 46 -4.45 2.16 0.47
C ALA A 46 -5.04 1.29 -0.64
N SER A 47 -5.76 0.25 -0.22
CA SER A 47 -6.56 -0.57 -1.14
C SER A 47 -8.04 -0.25 -0.99
N SER A 48 -8.77 -0.30 -2.09
CA SER A 48 -10.22 -0.18 -2.10
C SER A 48 -10.86 -1.51 -1.70
N ILE A 49 -11.71 -1.50 -0.69
CA ILE A 49 -12.46 -2.67 -0.25
C ILE A 49 -13.91 -2.55 -0.74
N ARG A 50 -14.43 -3.60 -1.34
CA ARG A 50 -15.84 -3.70 -1.75
C ARG A 50 -16.42 -5.01 -1.24
N ILE A 51 -17.59 -4.93 -0.61
CA ILE A 51 -18.35 -6.09 -0.18
C ILE A 51 -19.55 -6.24 -1.10
N ARG A 52 -19.61 -7.38 -1.84
CA ARG A 52 -20.65 -7.68 -2.84
C ARG A 52 -20.74 -6.70 -4.01
N GLY A 53 -19.65 -6.02 -4.32
CA GLY A 53 -19.54 -5.14 -5.49
C GLY A 53 -19.97 -3.70 -5.23
N ILE A 54 -20.41 -3.04 -6.29
CA ILE A 54 -20.84 -1.63 -6.30
C ILE A 54 -22.38 -1.61 -6.26
N THR A 55 -22.94 -0.98 -5.26
CA THR A 55 -24.40 -0.92 -5.02
C THR A 55 -24.99 0.47 -5.28
N THR A 56 -24.16 1.51 -5.35
CA THR A 56 -24.58 2.90 -5.53
C THR A 56 -23.57 3.67 -6.36
N ASN A 57 -23.99 4.77 -6.97
CA ASN A 57 -23.09 5.73 -7.61
C ASN A 57 -22.33 6.62 -6.61
N GLY A 58 -22.65 6.53 -5.32
CA GLY A 58 -21.99 7.25 -4.24
C GLY A 58 -20.85 6.43 -3.59
N ASN A 59 -20.69 6.61 -2.28
CA ASN A 59 -19.67 5.89 -1.51
C ASN A 59 -20.07 4.42 -1.31
N ASN A 60 -19.26 3.51 -1.82
CA ASN A 60 -19.41 2.06 -1.70
C ASN A 60 -18.46 1.43 -0.67
N ASN A 61 -17.78 2.24 0.14
CA ASN A 61 -16.89 1.71 1.17
C ASN A 61 -17.72 1.05 2.28
N PRO A 62 -17.27 -0.09 2.82
CA PRO A 62 -17.88 -0.68 4.01
C PRO A 62 -17.66 0.20 5.23
N LEU A 63 -18.55 0.07 6.22
CA LEU A 63 -18.33 0.67 7.54
C LEU A 63 -17.26 -0.14 8.28
N ILE A 64 -16.24 0.53 8.79
CA ILE A 64 -15.14 -0.10 9.52
C ILE A 64 -15.23 0.30 10.98
N LEU A 65 -15.22 -0.71 11.86
CA LEU A 65 -15.16 -0.51 13.31
C LEU A 65 -13.93 -1.22 13.88
N VAL A 66 -13.24 -0.51 14.75
CA VAL A 66 -12.11 -1.04 15.53
C VAL A 66 -12.48 -0.94 17.00
N ASP A 67 -12.56 -2.07 17.68
CA ASP A 67 -12.99 -2.18 19.08
C ASP A 67 -14.28 -1.39 19.35
N GLY A 68 -15.20 -1.41 18.38
CA GLY A 68 -16.50 -0.72 18.42
C GLY A 68 -16.50 0.75 17.99
N ASN A 69 -15.35 1.34 17.71
CA ASN A 69 -15.23 2.72 17.24
C ASN A 69 -15.13 2.79 15.72
N VAL A 70 -15.86 3.73 15.10
CA VAL A 70 -15.80 3.94 13.65
C VAL A 70 -14.48 4.54 13.25
N VAL A 71 -13.82 3.93 12.25
CA VAL A 71 -12.53 4.36 11.69
C VAL A 71 -12.68 4.52 10.18
N GLU A 72 -12.18 5.62 9.64
CA GLU A 72 -12.23 5.90 8.20
C GLU A 72 -11.02 5.35 7.43
N ASP A 73 -9.88 5.23 8.11
CA ASP A 73 -8.62 4.82 7.51
C ASP A 73 -7.96 3.72 8.33
N LEU A 74 -7.73 2.58 7.69
CA LEU A 74 -7.09 1.41 8.30
C LEU A 74 -5.57 1.56 8.51
N SER A 75 -4.96 2.66 8.04
CA SER A 75 -3.54 2.95 8.31
C SER A 75 -3.23 3.13 9.80
N VAL A 76 -4.26 3.43 10.60
CA VAL A 76 -4.13 3.63 12.05
C VAL A 76 -3.89 2.33 12.84
N ILE A 77 -3.94 1.17 12.18
CA ILE A 77 -3.83 -0.12 12.86
C ILE A 77 -2.67 -0.91 12.27
N ASN A 78 -1.85 -1.44 13.15
CA ASN A 78 -0.90 -2.46 12.77
C ASN A 78 -1.63 -3.81 12.61
N PRO A 79 -1.51 -4.50 11.45
CA PRO A 79 -2.11 -5.83 11.29
C PRO A 79 -1.74 -6.83 12.38
N ASN A 80 -0.54 -6.76 12.93
CA ASN A 80 -0.08 -7.65 13.99
C ASN A 80 -0.75 -7.41 15.36
N ASP A 81 -1.40 -6.25 15.54
CA ASP A 81 -2.19 -5.95 16.74
C ASP A 81 -3.64 -6.48 16.66
N ILE A 82 -4.01 -7.13 15.56
CA ILE A 82 -5.36 -7.63 15.32
C ILE A 82 -5.51 -9.06 15.88
N GLU A 83 -6.54 -9.28 16.69
CA GLU A 83 -6.96 -10.61 17.14
C GLU A 83 -7.87 -11.28 16.11
N SER A 84 -8.84 -10.51 15.56
CA SER A 84 -9.74 -11.03 14.53
C SER A 84 -10.32 -9.91 13.66
N ILE A 85 -10.66 -10.27 12.41
CA ILE A 85 -11.44 -9.43 11.50
C ILE A 85 -12.71 -10.19 11.15
N ASN A 86 -13.87 -9.59 11.45
CA ASN A 86 -15.18 -10.13 11.13
C ASN A 86 -15.83 -9.29 10.04
N VAL A 87 -16.26 -9.93 8.95
CA VAL A 87 -16.93 -9.25 7.84
C VAL A 87 -18.40 -9.62 7.83
N LEU A 88 -19.27 -8.62 8.07
CA LEU A 88 -20.71 -8.73 8.03
C LEU A 88 -21.24 -8.27 6.67
N LYS A 89 -21.87 -9.16 5.92
CA LYS A 89 -22.23 -8.93 4.51
C LYS A 89 -23.71 -8.67 4.27
N ASP A 90 -24.57 -8.97 5.26
CA ASP A 90 -26.02 -9.02 5.12
C ASP A 90 -26.76 -8.25 6.22
N ALA A 91 -28.00 -8.66 6.45
CA ALA A 91 -28.90 -8.13 7.49
C ALA A 91 -28.25 -8.02 8.88
N THR A 92 -27.20 -8.81 9.17
CA THR A 92 -26.41 -8.67 10.40
C THR A 92 -25.68 -7.33 10.49
N ALA A 93 -25.40 -6.69 9.36
CA ALA A 93 -24.86 -5.33 9.31
C ALA A 93 -25.91 -4.27 9.69
N GLY A 94 -27.20 -4.58 9.58
CA GLY A 94 -28.32 -3.66 9.84
C GLY A 94 -28.36 -3.08 11.24
N ILE A 95 -27.78 -3.74 12.25
CA ILE A 95 -27.65 -3.21 13.61
C ILE A 95 -26.82 -1.92 13.69
N TYR A 96 -25.98 -1.65 12.67
CA TYR A 96 -25.15 -0.46 12.55
C TYR A 96 -25.81 0.65 11.73
N GLY A 97 -27.08 0.46 11.33
CA GLY A 97 -27.90 1.44 10.62
C GLY A 97 -27.52 1.62 9.14
N VAL A 98 -27.99 2.72 8.56
CA VAL A 98 -27.85 3.02 7.11
C VAL A 98 -26.39 3.09 6.66
N ARG A 99 -25.46 3.52 7.51
CA ARG A 99 -24.01 3.56 7.22
C ARG A 99 -23.42 2.19 6.90
N ALA A 100 -24.10 1.11 7.31
CA ALA A 100 -23.67 -0.26 7.09
C ALA A 100 -24.27 -0.91 5.83
N ALA A 101 -24.94 -0.13 4.97
CA ALA A 101 -25.58 -0.64 3.75
C ALA A 101 -24.61 -1.37 2.81
N ASN A 102 -23.33 -0.98 2.80
CA ASN A 102 -22.27 -1.60 2.01
C ASN A 102 -21.51 -2.69 2.77
N GLY A 103 -22.07 -3.20 3.89
CA GLY A 103 -21.42 -4.14 4.79
C GLY A 103 -20.59 -3.50 5.89
N VAL A 104 -20.14 -4.33 6.83
CA VAL A 104 -19.37 -3.88 8.00
C VAL A 104 -18.15 -4.77 8.17
N ILE A 105 -17.01 -4.14 8.47
CA ILE A 105 -15.77 -4.80 8.87
C ILE A 105 -15.55 -4.49 10.35
N LEU A 106 -15.57 -5.52 11.18
CA LEU A 106 -15.32 -5.42 12.61
C LEU A 106 -13.92 -5.94 12.89
N ILE A 107 -13.06 -5.07 13.39
CA ILE A 107 -11.70 -5.40 13.78
C ILE A 107 -11.66 -5.41 15.31
N THR A 108 -11.21 -6.53 15.86
CA THR A 108 -10.92 -6.66 17.28
C THR A 108 -9.41 -6.69 17.47
N THR A 109 -8.90 -5.83 18.32
CA THR A 109 -7.46 -5.79 18.62
C THR A 109 -7.11 -6.76 19.76
N LYS A 110 -5.86 -7.24 19.77
CA LYS A 110 -5.33 -8.10 20.84
C LYS A 110 -5.42 -7.38 22.18
N SER A 111 -6.00 -8.05 23.17
CA SER A 111 -6.13 -7.55 24.53
C SER A 111 -5.49 -8.49 25.54
N GLY A 112 -5.18 -7.99 26.73
CA GLY A 112 -4.73 -8.84 27.84
C GLY A 112 -5.87 -9.74 28.32
N ARG A 113 -5.51 -10.83 28.98
CA ARG A 113 -6.46 -11.75 29.63
C ARG A 113 -6.27 -11.67 31.14
N LYS A 114 -7.40 -11.64 31.87
CA LYS A 114 -7.38 -11.73 33.33
C LYS A 114 -6.80 -13.07 33.79
N ASN A 115 -6.20 -13.07 34.95
CA ASN A 115 -5.53 -14.25 35.53
C ASN A 115 -4.55 -14.92 34.57
N SER A 116 -3.83 -14.12 33.80
CA SER A 116 -2.78 -14.62 32.91
C SER A 116 -1.43 -14.00 33.25
N ASP A 117 -0.39 -14.84 33.18
CA ASP A 117 0.98 -14.38 33.30
C ASP A 117 1.33 -13.40 32.18
N LEU A 118 2.30 -12.56 32.45
CA LEU A 118 2.87 -11.64 31.45
C LEU A 118 3.52 -12.45 30.34
N LYS A 119 3.07 -12.22 29.11
CA LYS A 119 3.62 -12.83 27.89
C LYS A 119 4.20 -11.74 27.03
N PHE A 120 5.35 -12.02 26.45
CA PHE A 120 6.00 -11.17 25.44
C PHE A 120 5.93 -11.87 24.10
N ASP A 121 5.71 -11.09 23.07
CA ASP A 121 5.78 -11.52 21.69
C ASP A 121 6.68 -10.57 20.91
N PHE A 122 7.62 -11.12 20.16
CA PHE A 122 8.51 -10.36 19.30
C PHE A 122 8.54 -11.01 17.94
N SER A 123 8.27 -10.24 16.91
CA SER A 123 8.36 -10.70 15.54
C SER A 123 9.06 -9.66 14.66
N THR A 124 9.83 -10.15 13.72
CA THR A 124 10.47 -9.33 12.70
C THR A 124 10.49 -10.07 11.38
N TYR A 125 10.31 -9.34 10.30
CA TYR A 125 10.62 -9.85 8.98
C TYR A 125 11.33 -8.79 8.14
N THR A 126 12.13 -9.27 7.21
CA THR A 126 12.77 -8.45 6.18
C THR A 126 12.61 -9.18 4.85
N GLY A 127 12.31 -8.46 3.82
CA GLY A 127 12.12 -9.00 2.48
C GLY A 127 12.53 -7.98 1.42
N ILE A 128 12.44 -8.42 0.17
CA ILE A 128 12.65 -7.59 -1.01
C ILE A 128 11.42 -7.68 -1.90
N GLN A 129 11.13 -6.60 -2.59
CA GLN A 129 10.05 -6.49 -3.55
C GLN A 129 10.66 -6.13 -4.91
N GLU A 130 10.18 -6.75 -5.96
CA GLU A 130 10.61 -6.51 -7.33
C GLU A 130 9.40 -6.50 -8.25
N THR A 131 9.53 -5.84 -9.41
CA THR A 131 8.52 -5.97 -10.45
C THR A 131 8.52 -7.38 -11.02
N THR A 132 7.35 -7.97 -11.19
CA THR A 132 7.20 -9.31 -11.77
C THR A 132 7.08 -9.27 -13.28
N ARG A 133 6.83 -8.10 -13.87
CA ARG A 133 6.62 -7.94 -15.30
C ARG A 133 6.95 -6.51 -15.71
N THR A 134 7.63 -6.38 -16.86
CA THR A 134 7.78 -5.13 -17.61
C THR A 134 6.94 -5.17 -18.89
N ILE A 135 6.65 -4.02 -19.45
CA ILE A 135 5.94 -3.89 -20.72
C ILE A 135 6.98 -4.01 -21.85
N PRO A 136 6.81 -4.91 -22.83
CA PRO A 136 7.71 -4.96 -23.97
C PRO A 136 7.69 -3.63 -24.75
N VAL A 137 8.86 -3.03 -24.94
CA VAL A 137 9.04 -1.80 -25.70
C VAL A 137 10.12 -2.03 -26.78
N LEU A 138 10.13 -1.15 -27.79
CA LEU A 138 11.14 -1.21 -28.84
C LEU A 138 12.51 -0.82 -28.27
N ASN A 139 13.57 -1.46 -28.75
CA ASN A 139 14.93 -1.02 -28.53
C ASN A 139 15.26 0.19 -29.41
N ALA A 140 16.42 0.83 -29.20
CA ALA A 140 16.79 2.07 -29.92
C ALA A 140 16.88 1.88 -31.45
N THR A 141 17.40 0.75 -31.92
CA THR A 141 17.45 0.44 -33.34
C THR A 141 16.04 0.24 -33.93
N GLU A 142 15.17 -0.53 -33.28
CA GLU A 142 13.80 -0.76 -33.72
C GLU A 142 12.97 0.53 -33.70
N TYR A 143 13.14 1.32 -32.65
CA TYR A 143 12.49 2.63 -32.50
C TYR A 143 12.91 3.58 -33.61
N GLY A 144 14.22 3.72 -33.86
CA GLY A 144 14.75 4.58 -34.94
C GLY A 144 14.25 4.15 -36.32
N ALA A 145 14.20 2.85 -36.59
CA ALA A 145 13.64 2.33 -37.85
C ALA A 145 12.17 2.70 -38.02
N LEU A 146 11.33 2.49 -36.97
CA LEU A 146 9.90 2.78 -37.01
C LEU A 146 9.60 4.26 -37.18
N ILE A 147 10.33 5.14 -36.46
CA ILE A 147 10.16 6.60 -36.58
C ILE A 147 10.58 7.08 -37.96
N ASN A 148 11.70 6.59 -38.48
CA ASN A 148 12.15 6.92 -39.84
C ASN A 148 11.14 6.50 -40.91
N GLU A 149 10.55 5.31 -40.79
CA GLU A 149 9.49 4.84 -41.68
C GLU A 149 8.26 5.77 -41.63
N SER A 150 7.85 6.18 -40.43
CA SER A 150 6.73 7.11 -40.24
C SER A 150 6.98 8.46 -40.91
N HIS A 151 8.17 9.05 -40.74
CA HIS A 151 8.57 10.31 -41.38
C HIS A 151 8.65 10.17 -42.90
N ALA A 152 9.27 9.10 -43.41
CA ALA A 152 9.38 8.85 -44.84
C ALA A 152 8.00 8.72 -45.52
N VAL A 153 7.03 8.05 -44.88
CA VAL A 153 5.66 7.94 -45.37
C VAL A 153 4.95 9.32 -45.31
N GLY A 154 5.23 10.13 -44.30
CA GLY A 154 4.72 11.50 -44.16
C GLY A 154 5.35 12.51 -45.13
N GLY A 155 6.40 12.12 -45.85
CA GLY A 155 7.16 13.01 -46.72
C GLY A 155 8.05 14.01 -45.96
N GLU A 156 8.42 13.66 -44.75
CA GLU A 156 9.30 14.44 -43.87
C GLU A 156 10.72 13.90 -43.88
N ASP A 157 11.67 14.70 -43.42
CA ASP A 157 13.05 14.25 -43.27
C ASP A 157 13.17 13.20 -42.19
N ILE A 158 14.00 12.16 -42.43
CA ILE A 158 14.27 11.10 -41.47
C ILE A 158 15.14 11.61 -40.31
N PRO A 159 14.67 11.49 -39.02
CA PRO A 159 15.44 12.05 -37.90
C PRO A 159 16.60 11.18 -37.43
N PHE A 160 16.61 9.86 -37.69
CA PHE A 160 17.63 8.94 -37.21
C PHE A 160 18.48 8.39 -38.36
N VAL A 161 19.53 9.09 -38.76
CA VAL A 161 20.36 8.72 -39.95
C VAL A 161 21.09 7.40 -39.74
N ASP A 162 21.70 7.20 -38.57
CA ASP A 162 22.53 6.05 -38.25
C ASP A 162 21.90 5.14 -37.16
N PHE A 163 20.59 4.98 -37.19
CA PHE A 163 19.83 4.24 -36.18
C PHE A 163 20.34 2.80 -35.93
N ALA A 164 20.93 2.15 -36.94
CA ALA A 164 21.47 0.81 -36.80
C ALA A 164 22.68 0.73 -35.84
N THR A 165 23.30 1.87 -35.52
CA THR A 165 24.42 1.95 -34.56
C THR A 165 23.99 2.12 -33.12
N TYR A 166 22.70 2.42 -32.85
CA TYR A 166 22.18 2.69 -31.49
C TYR A 166 22.05 1.43 -30.62
N GLY A 167 22.03 0.24 -31.26
CA GLY A 167 21.93 -1.02 -30.56
C GLY A 167 20.66 -1.11 -29.71
N LYS A 168 20.81 -1.56 -28.46
CA LYS A 168 19.67 -1.66 -27.55
C LYS A 168 19.19 -0.31 -27.02
N GLY A 169 20.11 0.65 -26.87
CA GLY A 169 19.82 1.94 -26.25
C GLY A 169 19.45 1.82 -24.76
N THR A 170 18.67 2.78 -24.28
CA THR A 170 18.23 2.87 -22.89
C THR A 170 16.89 2.16 -22.70
N ASN A 171 16.84 1.15 -21.83
CA ASN A 171 15.60 0.61 -21.34
C ASN A 171 15.12 1.43 -20.11
N TRP A 172 14.28 2.40 -20.34
CA TRP A 172 13.82 3.32 -19.30
C TRP A 172 13.07 2.63 -18.14
N GLN A 173 12.49 1.46 -18.37
CA GLN A 173 11.89 0.69 -17.30
C GLN A 173 12.96 0.13 -16.35
N ASP A 174 14.09 -0.33 -16.86
CA ASP A 174 15.20 -0.83 -16.03
C ASP A 174 15.84 0.30 -15.21
N GLU A 175 15.79 1.55 -15.71
CA GLU A 175 16.30 2.72 -15.00
C GLU A 175 15.41 3.16 -13.82
N ILE A 176 14.12 2.90 -13.88
CA ILE A 176 13.17 3.33 -12.84
C ILE A 176 12.78 2.22 -11.86
N PHE A 177 12.85 0.94 -12.28
CA PHE A 177 12.54 -0.19 -11.42
C PHE A 177 13.74 -0.61 -10.59
N GLN A 178 13.52 -0.80 -9.31
CA GLN A 178 14.57 -1.18 -8.37
C GLN A 178 14.08 -2.34 -7.48
N THR A 179 15.03 -3.10 -6.96
CA THR A 179 14.77 -4.03 -5.86
C THR A 179 14.55 -3.21 -4.59
N ALA A 180 13.35 -3.28 -4.03
CA ALA A 180 12.91 -2.45 -2.91
C ALA A 180 12.88 -3.25 -1.61
N PRO A 181 13.65 -2.88 -0.58
CA PRO A 181 13.58 -3.53 0.72
C PRO A 181 12.28 -3.20 1.45
N ILE A 182 11.81 -4.18 2.23
CA ILE A 182 10.75 -4.03 3.20
C ILE A 182 11.18 -4.65 4.52
N SER A 183 10.91 -3.98 5.63
CA SER A 183 11.21 -4.48 6.97
C SER A 183 10.13 -4.09 7.96
N ASN A 184 9.80 -5.00 8.86
CA ASN A 184 8.85 -4.75 9.94
C ASN A 184 9.34 -5.40 11.23
N VAL A 185 9.28 -4.65 12.31
CA VAL A 185 9.62 -5.09 13.66
C VAL A 185 8.42 -4.85 14.56
N ASN A 186 8.00 -5.87 15.28
CA ASN A 186 6.86 -5.80 16.20
C ASN A 186 7.28 -6.33 17.57
N PHE A 187 6.81 -5.66 18.59
CA PHE A 187 6.92 -6.12 19.97
C PHE A 187 5.58 -5.93 20.66
N SER A 188 5.15 -6.94 21.41
CA SER A 188 3.98 -6.83 22.24
C SER A 188 4.17 -7.49 23.59
N ALA A 189 3.42 -7.02 24.58
CA ALA A 189 3.36 -7.56 25.92
C ALA A 189 1.92 -7.55 26.39
N ALA A 190 1.45 -8.65 26.98
CA ALA A 190 0.08 -8.75 27.50
C ALA A 190 0.05 -9.63 28.75
N GLY A 191 -0.84 -9.29 29.68
CA GLY A 191 -1.04 -10.03 30.93
C GLY A 191 -2.25 -9.52 31.70
N GLY A 192 -2.47 -10.05 32.89
CA GLY A 192 -3.53 -9.55 33.74
C GLY A 192 -3.63 -10.26 35.07
N GLY A 193 -4.07 -9.50 36.10
CA GLY A 193 -4.44 -9.98 37.39
C GLY A 193 -5.91 -10.42 37.46
N GLU A 194 -6.40 -10.61 38.69
CA GLU A 194 -7.78 -11.08 38.93
C GLU A 194 -8.86 -10.12 38.38
N LYS A 195 -8.64 -8.80 38.54
CA LYS A 195 -9.63 -7.77 38.20
C LYS A 195 -9.21 -6.88 37.02
N SER A 196 -8.02 -7.05 36.50
CA SER A 196 -7.52 -6.22 35.42
C SER A 196 -6.77 -7.02 34.38
N SER A 197 -6.72 -6.49 33.16
CA SER A 197 -5.84 -6.98 32.12
C SER A 197 -5.24 -5.82 31.34
N TYR A 198 -4.09 -6.04 30.76
CA TYR A 198 -3.37 -5.01 30.02
C TYR A 198 -2.68 -5.61 28.81
N SER A 199 -2.54 -4.80 27.79
CA SER A 199 -1.70 -5.11 26.64
C SER A 199 -1.00 -3.86 26.14
N PHE A 200 0.20 -4.07 25.63
CA PHE A 200 1.01 -3.06 24.99
C PHE A 200 1.54 -3.62 23.67
N GLY A 201 1.55 -2.83 22.63
CA GLY A 201 2.11 -3.20 21.33
C GLY A 201 2.84 -2.02 20.72
N THR A 202 3.95 -2.28 20.05
CA THR A 202 4.66 -1.29 19.25
C THR A 202 5.19 -1.94 17.98
N SER A 203 5.20 -1.18 16.89
CA SER A 203 5.78 -1.66 15.63
C SER A 203 6.43 -0.54 14.83
N TYR A 204 7.40 -0.94 14.02
CA TYR A 204 8.02 -0.08 13.03
C TYR A 204 8.11 -0.81 11.70
N LEU A 205 7.48 -0.24 10.68
CA LEU A 205 7.48 -0.72 9.31
C LEU A 205 8.19 0.29 8.43
N THR A 206 9.08 -0.18 7.57
CA THR A 206 9.67 0.58 6.47
C THR A 206 9.51 -0.20 5.17
N GLN A 207 9.16 0.49 4.10
CA GLN A 207 8.97 -0.07 2.76
C GLN A 207 9.44 0.95 1.73
N ASP A 208 10.39 0.56 0.89
CA ASP A 208 10.82 1.36 -0.25
C ASP A 208 10.00 1.02 -1.50
N GLY A 209 10.01 1.92 -2.47
CA GLY A 209 9.27 1.75 -3.72
C GLY A 209 10.01 0.91 -4.74
N ILE A 210 9.27 0.06 -5.46
CA ILE A 210 9.78 -0.64 -6.64
C ILE A 210 10.12 0.37 -7.74
N VAL A 211 9.40 1.50 -7.80
CA VAL A 211 9.73 2.65 -8.65
C VAL A 211 10.35 3.72 -7.77
N GLY A 212 11.57 4.15 -8.12
CA GLY A 212 12.28 5.23 -7.44
C GLY A 212 12.96 4.85 -6.10
N GLY A 213 12.91 3.59 -5.69
CA GLY A 213 13.63 3.12 -4.50
C GLY A 213 13.32 3.95 -3.24
N SER A 214 14.35 4.48 -2.57
CA SER A 214 14.24 5.29 -1.35
C SER A 214 13.58 6.67 -1.57
N ASP A 215 13.44 7.14 -2.81
CA ASP A 215 12.73 8.38 -3.14
C ASP A 215 11.21 8.20 -3.16
N ALA A 216 10.76 6.95 -3.11
CA ALA A 216 9.38 6.57 -2.87
C ALA A 216 9.33 5.61 -1.69
N ASN A 217 9.02 6.08 -0.50
CA ASN A 217 9.03 5.21 0.68
C ASN A 217 7.84 5.45 1.62
N PHE A 218 7.58 4.45 2.44
CA PHE A 218 6.58 4.48 3.49
C PHE A 218 7.18 3.98 4.80
N ASN A 219 7.12 4.82 5.82
CA ASN A 219 7.53 4.48 7.18
C ASN A 219 6.32 4.63 8.10
N ARG A 220 6.08 3.65 8.96
CA ARG A 220 5.01 3.70 9.95
C ARG A 220 5.51 3.23 11.30
N PHE A 221 5.35 4.08 12.30
CA PHE A 221 5.47 3.71 13.70
C PHE A 221 4.07 3.62 14.30
N THR A 222 3.79 2.53 15.03
CA THR A 222 2.56 2.40 15.81
C THR A 222 2.88 2.05 17.26
N GLY A 223 2.12 2.64 18.17
CA GLY A 223 2.12 2.28 19.57
C GLY A 223 0.69 2.11 20.04
N ARG A 224 0.37 1.01 20.73
CA ARG A 224 -0.93 0.72 21.30
C ARG A 224 -0.80 0.31 22.75
N ALA A 225 -1.66 0.83 23.59
CA ALA A 225 -1.82 0.38 24.97
C ALA A 225 -3.30 0.19 25.29
N SER A 226 -3.63 -0.93 25.90
CA SER A 226 -4.99 -1.23 26.35
C SER A 226 -4.97 -1.66 27.80
N TYR A 227 -5.93 -1.18 28.57
CA TYR A 227 -6.11 -1.51 29.97
C TYR A 227 -7.59 -1.70 30.27
N ASP A 228 -7.91 -2.86 30.81
CA ASP A 228 -9.25 -3.24 31.25
C ASP A 228 -9.24 -3.47 32.75
N ILE A 229 -10.24 -2.91 33.48
CA ILE A 229 -10.38 -3.09 34.90
C ILE A 229 -11.85 -3.25 35.32
N ASP A 230 -12.12 -4.22 36.18
CA ASP A 230 -13.37 -4.36 36.90
C ASP A 230 -13.27 -3.62 38.24
N TRP A 231 -13.72 -2.38 38.28
CA TRP A 231 -13.78 -1.60 39.53
C TRP A 231 -14.70 -2.26 40.57
N THR A 232 -15.84 -2.75 40.09
CA THR A 232 -16.84 -3.52 40.86
C THR A 232 -17.42 -4.59 39.95
N GLU A 233 -18.26 -5.47 40.48
CA GLU A 233 -19.01 -6.46 39.68
C GLU A 233 -19.88 -5.82 38.58
N LYS A 234 -20.27 -4.55 38.76
CA LYS A 234 -21.17 -3.83 37.84
C LYS A 234 -20.48 -2.74 37.04
N LEU A 235 -19.29 -2.31 37.43
CA LEU A 235 -18.56 -1.23 36.78
C LEU A 235 -17.26 -1.76 36.21
N LYS A 236 -17.19 -1.76 34.89
CA LYS A 236 -16.00 -2.11 34.11
C LYS A 236 -15.54 -0.90 33.33
N MET A 237 -14.24 -0.73 33.21
CA MET A 237 -13.63 0.31 32.40
C MET A 237 -12.66 -0.34 31.44
N THR A 238 -12.79 -0.02 30.16
CA THR A 238 -11.84 -0.35 29.09
C THR A 238 -11.26 0.93 28.52
N THR A 239 -9.96 0.99 28.43
CA THR A 239 -9.25 2.13 27.84
C THR A 239 -8.27 1.60 26.82
N THR A 240 -8.35 2.11 25.59
CA THR A 240 -7.36 1.81 24.54
C THR A 240 -6.83 3.13 23.98
N VAL A 241 -5.52 3.25 23.92
CA VAL A 241 -4.82 4.37 23.30
C VAL A 241 -4.02 3.83 22.13
N ILE A 242 -4.18 4.45 20.98
CA ILE A 242 -3.43 4.13 19.76
C ILE A 242 -2.74 5.41 19.31
N TYR A 243 -1.45 5.31 19.04
CA TYR A 243 -0.66 6.37 18.42
C TYR A 243 -0.04 5.87 17.14
N VAL A 244 -0.19 6.64 16.09
CA VAL A 244 0.38 6.31 14.77
C VAL A 244 1.10 7.52 14.21
N ASN A 245 2.31 7.28 13.75
CA ASN A 245 3.08 8.24 12.96
C ASN A 245 3.41 7.58 11.62
N THR A 246 3.02 8.20 10.52
CA THR A 246 3.41 7.79 9.17
C THR A 246 4.19 8.88 8.47
N ASN A 247 5.22 8.48 7.77
CA ASN A 247 5.96 9.32 6.85
C ASN A 247 5.96 8.64 5.48
N THR A 248 5.47 9.33 4.46
CA THR A 248 5.31 8.79 3.11
C THR A 248 5.92 9.74 2.11
N LYS A 249 6.84 9.24 1.29
CA LYS A 249 7.31 9.92 0.09
C LYS A 249 6.63 9.28 -1.11
N THR A 250 6.00 10.08 -1.96
CA THR A 250 5.28 9.59 -3.13
C THR A 250 5.79 10.21 -4.41
N LEU A 251 5.78 9.43 -5.47
CA LEU A 251 5.99 9.91 -6.84
C LEU A 251 4.65 10.15 -7.51
N THR A 252 4.64 10.91 -8.61
CA THR A 252 3.44 11.10 -9.42
C THR A 252 3.05 9.81 -10.12
N GLU A 253 1.80 9.37 -9.93
CA GLU A 253 1.28 8.11 -10.44
C GLU A 253 0.00 8.29 -11.26
N SER A 254 -0.29 7.28 -12.10
CA SER A 254 -1.59 7.06 -12.76
C SER A 254 -2.12 8.19 -13.65
N THR A 255 -1.26 9.14 -14.05
CA THR A 255 -1.64 10.27 -14.91
C THR A 255 -0.63 10.46 -16.03
N LEU A 256 -1.00 11.26 -17.02
CA LEU A 256 -0.05 11.82 -17.98
C LEU A 256 1.06 12.52 -17.19
N GLY A 257 2.33 12.26 -17.56
CA GLY A 257 3.48 12.79 -16.84
C GLY A 257 3.86 12.01 -15.56
N SER A 258 3.27 10.84 -15.30
CA SER A 258 3.78 9.97 -14.25
C SER A 258 5.13 9.34 -14.63
N VAL A 259 5.89 8.91 -13.62
CA VAL A 259 7.23 8.30 -13.85
C VAL A 259 7.15 7.12 -14.83
N LEU A 260 6.17 6.22 -14.63
CA LEU A 260 5.97 5.08 -15.52
C LEU A 260 5.52 5.50 -16.92
N PHE A 261 4.61 6.47 -17.03
CA PHE A 261 4.21 7.03 -18.33
C PHE A 261 5.41 7.59 -19.08
N ASN A 262 6.24 8.37 -18.40
CA ASN A 262 7.45 8.94 -18.99
C ASN A 262 8.43 7.86 -19.44
N ALA A 263 8.66 6.83 -18.60
CA ALA A 263 9.54 5.72 -18.94
C ALA A 263 9.08 4.91 -20.18
N LEU A 264 7.77 4.81 -20.39
CA LEU A 264 7.21 4.10 -21.55
C LEU A 264 7.21 4.94 -22.84
N ASN A 265 7.23 6.27 -22.71
CA ASN A 265 7.17 7.20 -23.85
C ASN A 265 8.51 7.87 -24.18
N MET A 266 9.49 7.75 -23.30
CA MET A 266 10.83 8.29 -23.55
C MET A 266 11.54 7.49 -24.66
N SER A 267 12.20 8.19 -25.57
CA SER A 267 12.94 7.55 -26.68
C SER A 267 14.09 6.67 -26.15
N PRO A 268 14.15 5.39 -26.53
CA PRO A 268 15.25 4.51 -26.15
C PRO A 268 16.59 4.89 -26.82
N ALA A 269 16.59 5.77 -27.83
CA ALA A 269 17.78 6.29 -28.43
C ALA A 269 18.50 7.36 -27.57
N MET A 270 17.83 7.83 -26.51
CA MET A 270 18.35 8.82 -25.56
C MET A 270 19.00 8.14 -24.36
N THR A 271 20.07 8.76 -23.85
CA THR A 271 20.71 8.35 -22.59
C THR A 271 20.07 9.06 -21.41
N VAL A 272 20.21 8.51 -20.20
CA VAL A 272 19.70 9.15 -18.97
C VAL A 272 20.35 10.51 -18.75
N LYS A 273 21.68 10.61 -18.97
CA LYS A 273 22.44 11.85 -18.86
C LYS A 273 23.23 12.08 -20.13
N ASP A 274 23.43 13.33 -20.49
CA ASP A 274 24.27 13.76 -21.60
C ASP A 274 25.76 13.68 -21.26
N SER A 275 26.64 14.12 -22.21
CA SER A 275 28.06 14.13 -22.01
C SER A 275 28.56 15.14 -20.95
N ASN A 276 27.72 16.08 -20.54
CA ASN A 276 28.00 17.07 -19.49
C ASN A 276 27.57 16.59 -18.12
N GLY A 277 26.81 15.47 -18.06
CA GLY A 277 26.25 14.94 -16.85
C GLY A 277 24.86 15.48 -16.52
N ASP A 278 24.29 16.30 -17.39
CA ASP A 278 22.91 16.83 -17.23
C ASP A 278 21.89 15.81 -17.74
N TYR A 279 20.69 15.84 -17.17
CA TYR A 279 19.61 14.96 -17.62
C TYR A 279 19.16 15.31 -19.03
N THR A 280 19.04 14.31 -19.89
CA THR A 280 18.57 14.50 -21.26
C THR A 280 17.13 14.98 -21.30
N ILE A 281 16.83 15.88 -22.22
CA ILE A 281 15.51 16.46 -22.43
C ILE A 281 14.86 15.76 -23.63
N ALA A 282 13.59 15.39 -23.49
CA ALA A 282 12.80 14.71 -24.53
C ALA A 282 12.40 15.69 -25.65
N GLU A 283 13.34 16.09 -26.48
CA GLU A 283 13.08 16.97 -27.64
C GLU A 283 12.18 16.21 -28.64
N GLY A 284 11.16 16.89 -29.16
CA GLY A 284 10.29 16.38 -30.22
C GLY A 284 9.16 15.44 -29.72
N LEU A 285 9.13 15.04 -28.44
CA LEU A 285 8.07 14.20 -27.86
C LEU A 285 6.94 14.99 -27.18
N GLY A 286 6.93 16.32 -27.33
CA GLY A 286 6.02 17.22 -26.64
C GLY A 286 6.49 17.51 -25.20
N ASN A 287 5.90 18.54 -24.60
CA ASN A 287 6.25 19.00 -23.24
C ASN A 287 5.73 18.07 -22.12
N GLU A 288 5.05 17.00 -22.48
CA GLU A 288 4.40 16.07 -21.52
C GLU A 288 5.32 14.91 -21.12
N VAL A 289 6.38 14.64 -21.92
CA VAL A 289 7.34 13.58 -21.63
C VAL A 289 8.62 14.20 -21.09
N ILE A 290 8.98 13.79 -19.89
CA ILE A 290 10.21 14.23 -19.22
C ILE A 290 11.07 13.03 -18.84
N ASN A 291 12.35 13.26 -18.64
CA ASN A 291 13.26 12.22 -18.18
C ASN A 291 12.79 11.61 -16.86
N PRO A 292 12.41 10.32 -16.83
CA PRO A 292 11.78 9.72 -15.65
C PRO A 292 12.73 9.61 -14.45
N VAL A 293 14.04 9.49 -14.69
CA VAL A 293 15.03 9.45 -13.61
C VAL A 293 15.19 10.84 -13.00
N ALA A 294 15.24 11.88 -13.83
CA ALA A 294 15.25 13.26 -13.35
C ALA A 294 13.98 13.58 -12.55
N GLN A 295 12.82 13.05 -12.98
CA GLN A 295 11.57 13.22 -12.26
C GLN A 295 11.63 12.58 -10.87
N ILE A 296 12.15 11.36 -10.73
CA ILE A 296 12.31 10.68 -9.44
C ILE A 296 13.18 11.52 -8.50
N GLU A 297 14.38 11.90 -8.96
CA GLU A 297 15.34 12.61 -8.13
C GLU A 297 14.89 14.03 -7.71
N ASN A 298 14.01 14.66 -8.52
CA ASN A 298 13.53 16.02 -8.27
C ASN A 298 12.09 16.10 -7.77
N THR A 299 11.46 14.98 -7.42
CA THR A 299 10.13 14.97 -6.83
C THR A 299 10.22 15.01 -5.30
N TYR A 300 9.70 16.07 -4.68
CA TYR A 300 9.66 16.27 -3.22
C TYR A 300 8.21 16.28 -2.74
N ASN A 301 7.64 15.10 -2.58
CA ASN A 301 6.24 14.96 -2.18
C ASN A 301 6.13 14.17 -0.87
N ASP A 302 6.51 14.83 0.24
CA ASP A 302 6.56 14.23 1.57
C ASP A 302 5.26 14.52 2.33
N SER A 303 4.66 13.48 2.90
CA SER A 303 3.51 13.57 3.77
C SER A 303 3.81 12.94 5.13
N LYS A 304 3.58 13.70 6.20
CA LYS A 304 3.69 13.23 7.59
C LYS A 304 2.33 13.31 8.27
N VAL A 305 1.88 12.20 8.81
CA VAL A 305 0.60 12.13 9.52
C VAL A 305 0.82 11.57 10.92
N ASN A 306 0.29 12.28 11.92
CA ASN A 306 0.20 11.84 13.32
C ASN A 306 -1.27 11.68 13.69
N LYS A 307 -1.63 10.54 14.23
CA LYS A 307 -3.00 10.21 14.66
C LYS A 307 -3.00 9.62 16.05
#